data_3f2571b78389a1b311daf01b5b2c135d
#
_entry.id   3f2571b78389a1b311daf01b5b2c135d
#
_cell.length_a   1.000
_cell.length_b   1.000
_cell.length_c   1.000
_cell.angle_alpha   90.00
_cell.angle_beta   90.00
_cell.angle_gamma   90.00
#
_symmetry.space_group_name_H-M   'P 1'
#
loop_
_entity.id
_entity.type
_entity.pdbx_description
1 polymer ?
#
loop_
_entity_poly.entity_id
_entity_poly.type
_entity_poly.pdbx_seq_one_letter_code
_entity_poly.pdbx_strand_id
1 'polypeptide(L)'
;MEHPVIPVRNIYYMLTYAWGYLQEIKQADLEAIPGNNLLDILGYVLNKGILQLSRRGLELDYNSNTEIIPGIKGRIEFAKTIRGFHLNHGKTVSTFDMLNEDTLANRIIKSTLAMLIKHEKLNSTIRDEARSLYRKLPGISTLHLTPQHFSYLNGGKNTRYYKFVISVCKFIVNNSIPGQNKGHYRFYDFERNEKEMSLLYQNFLYEFCRRELPSVNTTRPHLKWDASSISDQSLSLLPRMETDITIRSSEKILIVDAKYYKSIFSRRMGTEKFHSQNLYQLMSYLWSLKPESGENIGGLLIYPHVDTAVKHRYKINGFDIGLCTVNLGQEWPCIHQELLDIFGEYLK
;
A
#
# COMPACT_ATOMS: atom_id res chain seq x y z
N MET A 1 11.36 -23.04 13.49
CA MET A 1 11.91 -22.28 12.36
C MET A 1 11.44 -20.85 12.53
N GLU A 2 12.38 -19.95 12.73
CA GLU A 2 12.09 -18.54 12.92
C GLU A 2 11.79 -17.91 11.57
N HIS A 3 10.90 -16.91 11.54
CA HIS A 3 10.67 -16.09 10.36
C HIS A 3 11.94 -15.28 10.03
N PRO A 4 12.15 -14.88 8.77
CA PRO A 4 13.19 -13.90 8.47
C PRO A 4 12.92 -12.66 9.32
N VAL A 5 13.88 -12.31 10.17
CA VAL A 5 13.77 -11.07 10.96
C VAL A 5 14.06 -9.91 10.04
N ILE A 6 13.00 -9.37 9.43
CA ILE A 6 13.11 -8.15 8.63
C ILE A 6 13.04 -6.97 9.58
N PRO A 7 14.06 -6.11 9.64
CA PRO A 7 13.98 -4.89 10.45
C PRO A 7 12.74 -4.08 10.12
N VAL A 8 12.05 -3.58 11.13
CA VAL A 8 10.79 -2.82 10.97
C VAL A 8 10.95 -1.63 10.03
N ARG A 9 12.13 -1.00 10.02
CA ARG A 9 12.48 0.06 9.07
C ARG A 9 12.42 -0.42 7.62
N ASN A 10 12.89 -1.63 7.35
CA ASN A 10 12.84 -2.20 6.01
C ASN A 10 11.41 -2.54 5.58
N ILE A 11 10.57 -3.01 6.49
CA ILE A 11 9.13 -3.17 6.24
C ILE A 11 8.49 -1.82 5.88
N TYR A 12 8.84 -0.75 6.58
CA TYR A 12 8.37 0.58 6.25
C TYR A 12 8.84 1.04 4.86
N TYR A 13 10.09 0.80 4.48
CA TYR A 13 10.58 1.08 3.12
C TYR A 13 9.80 0.28 2.07
N MET A 14 9.58 -1.01 2.31
CA MET A 14 8.77 -1.84 1.41
C MET A 14 7.35 -1.29 1.25
N LEU A 15 6.69 -0.86 2.34
CA LEU A 15 5.38 -0.23 2.31
C LEU A 15 5.37 1.05 1.49
N THR A 16 6.37 1.89 1.61
CA THR A 16 6.45 3.16 0.88
C THR A 16 6.72 2.97 -0.61
N TYR A 17 7.49 1.95 -0.99
CA TYR A 17 7.56 1.51 -2.39
C TYR A 17 6.20 1.04 -2.89
N ALA A 18 5.58 0.09 -2.18
CA ALA A 18 4.29 -0.50 -2.53
C ALA A 18 3.17 0.56 -2.66
N TRP A 19 3.20 1.62 -1.87
CA TRP A 19 2.26 2.75 -1.95
C TRP A 19 2.63 3.79 -3.00
N GLY A 20 3.83 3.75 -3.53
CA GLY A 20 4.27 4.69 -4.54
C GLY A 20 4.77 6.05 -4.04
N TYR A 21 5.19 6.18 -2.78
CA TYR A 21 5.49 7.45 -2.09
C TYR A 21 6.94 7.59 -1.62
N LEU A 22 7.90 7.09 -2.37
CA LEU A 22 9.33 7.14 -2.01
C LEU A 22 9.90 8.54 -1.73
N GLN A 23 9.40 9.55 -2.44
CA GLN A 23 9.91 10.92 -2.28
C GLN A 23 9.57 11.51 -0.91
N GLU A 24 8.50 11.03 -0.32
CA GLU A 24 8.00 11.47 0.98
C GLU A 24 8.85 10.89 2.14
N ILE A 25 9.57 9.78 1.92
CA ILE A 25 10.46 9.16 2.92
C ILE A 25 11.69 10.00 3.21
N LYS A 26 12.29 10.62 2.18
CA LYS A 26 13.50 11.45 2.33
C LYS A 26 13.31 12.63 3.30
N GLN A 27 12.04 12.92 3.65
CA GLN A 27 11.68 13.97 4.59
C GLN A 27 11.50 13.47 6.03
N ALA A 28 11.35 12.15 6.23
CA ALA A 28 11.27 11.54 7.55
C ALA A 28 12.66 11.07 7.95
N ASP A 29 13.24 11.68 8.96
CA ASP A 29 14.46 11.20 9.58
C ASP A 29 14.14 9.95 10.39
N LEU A 30 14.26 8.78 9.74
CA LEU A 30 13.91 7.48 10.34
C LEU A 30 14.87 7.08 11.47
N GLU A 31 16.07 7.69 11.52
CA GLU A 31 17.04 7.43 12.60
C GLU A 31 16.62 8.08 13.92
N ALA A 32 15.88 9.17 13.84
CA ALA A 32 15.39 9.92 15.01
C ALA A 32 14.03 9.44 15.53
N ILE A 33 13.45 8.34 14.98
CA ILE A 33 12.14 7.86 15.42
C ILE A 33 12.23 7.26 16.81
N PRO A 34 11.49 7.79 17.79
CA PRO A 34 11.38 7.18 19.10
C PRO A 34 10.54 5.91 19.01
N GLY A 35 11.10 4.76 19.42
CA GLY A 35 10.42 3.47 19.39
C GLY A 35 10.97 2.49 18.34
N ASN A 36 10.62 1.20 18.51
CA ASN A 36 11.23 0.09 17.77
C ASN A 36 10.21 -0.82 17.08
N ASN A 37 8.93 -0.43 17.01
CA ASN A 37 7.89 -1.23 16.38
C ASN A 37 7.26 -0.49 15.19
N LEU A 38 6.59 -1.25 14.31
CA LEU A 38 6.00 -0.70 13.09
C LEU A 38 4.94 0.38 13.39
N LEU A 39 4.18 0.23 14.48
CA LEU A 39 3.19 1.23 14.88
C LEU A 39 3.84 2.56 15.26
N ASP A 40 4.99 2.54 15.94
CA ASP A 40 5.73 3.76 16.29
C ASP A 40 6.23 4.48 15.03
N ILE A 41 6.79 3.75 14.06
CA ILE A 41 7.20 4.33 12.78
C ILE A 41 6.02 4.94 12.04
N LEU A 42 4.92 4.20 11.92
CA LEU A 42 3.71 4.68 11.24
C LEU A 42 3.08 5.88 11.96
N GLY A 43 3.05 5.86 13.28
CA GLY A 43 2.56 6.97 14.11
C GLY A 43 3.40 8.23 13.94
N TYR A 44 4.73 8.10 13.97
CA TYR A 44 5.65 9.20 13.71
C TYR A 44 5.44 9.80 12.31
N VAL A 45 5.40 8.95 11.30
CA VAL A 45 5.19 9.36 9.90
C VAL A 45 3.84 10.03 9.72
N LEU A 46 2.78 9.50 10.35
CA LEU A 46 1.47 10.12 10.36
C LEU A 46 1.49 11.51 10.99
N ASN A 47 2.12 11.66 12.16
CA ASN A 47 2.24 12.94 12.86
C ASN A 47 2.97 13.99 11.99
N LYS A 48 4.11 13.62 11.39
CA LYS A 48 4.86 14.50 10.47
C LYS A 48 4.05 14.84 9.23
N GLY A 49 3.35 13.84 8.68
CA GLY A 49 2.47 14.02 7.53
C GLY A 49 1.36 15.04 7.80
N ILE A 50 0.67 14.93 8.91
CA ILE A 50 -0.39 15.84 9.31
C ILE A 50 0.15 17.25 9.57
N LEU A 51 1.30 17.36 10.24
CA LEU A 51 1.95 18.66 10.45
C LEU A 51 2.25 19.38 9.14
N GLN A 52 2.71 18.65 8.14
CA GLN A 52 2.99 19.20 6.82
C GLN A 52 1.69 19.57 6.07
N LEU A 53 0.64 18.75 6.15
CA LEU A 53 -0.69 19.10 5.60
C LEU A 53 -1.23 20.37 6.24
N SER A 54 -1.14 20.49 7.56
CA SER A 54 -1.59 21.70 8.27
C SER A 54 -0.83 22.97 7.85
N ARG A 55 0.45 22.85 7.48
CA ARG A 55 1.24 23.99 6.97
C ARG A 55 0.91 24.36 5.52
N ARG A 56 0.49 23.40 4.70
CA ARG A 56 0.13 23.61 3.29
C ARG A 56 -1.33 24.02 3.12
N GLY A 57 -2.13 23.94 4.17
CA GLY A 57 -3.58 24.04 4.17
C GLY A 57 -4.24 22.68 4.03
N LEU A 58 -5.27 22.46 4.85
CA LEU A 58 -6.08 21.25 4.78
C LEU A 58 -6.98 21.27 3.55
N GLU A 59 -7.42 20.09 3.12
CA GLU A 59 -8.40 19.96 2.04
C GLU A 59 -9.69 20.67 2.43
N LEU A 60 -10.20 21.45 1.48
CA LEU A 60 -11.47 22.15 1.60
C LEU A 60 -12.44 21.59 0.58
N ASP A 61 -13.69 21.44 0.99
CA ASP A 61 -14.78 21.06 0.09
C ASP A 61 -15.98 21.98 0.32
N TYR A 62 -16.83 22.10 -0.71
CA TYR A 62 -18.03 22.87 -0.63
C TYR A 62 -19.13 22.03 0.02
N ASN A 63 -19.60 22.47 1.19
CA ASN A 63 -20.78 21.91 1.82
C ASN A 63 -21.95 22.88 1.70
N SER A 64 -23.05 22.38 1.20
CA SER A 64 -24.29 23.16 1.09
C SER A 64 -24.97 23.21 2.44
N ASN A 65 -25.01 24.41 3.04
CA ASN A 65 -25.65 24.68 4.32
C ASN A 65 -26.97 25.41 4.12
N THR A 66 -27.99 25.01 4.87
CA THR A 66 -29.29 25.67 4.91
C THR A 66 -29.46 26.30 6.28
N GLU A 67 -29.46 27.65 6.34
CA GLU A 67 -29.52 28.38 7.59
C GLU A 67 -30.53 29.56 7.50
N ILE A 68 -31.01 30.00 8.68
CA ILE A 68 -31.80 31.23 8.80
C ILE A 68 -30.82 32.38 8.96
N ILE A 69 -30.72 33.22 7.95
CA ILE A 69 -29.79 34.35 7.94
C ILE A 69 -30.50 35.69 7.73
N PRO A 70 -29.95 36.78 8.24
CA PRO A 70 -30.43 38.11 7.89
C PRO A 70 -30.11 38.40 6.41
N GLY A 71 -31.10 38.88 5.67
CA GLY A 71 -30.96 39.12 4.23
C GLY A 71 -31.00 37.85 3.39
N ILE A 72 -30.28 37.85 2.25
CA ILE A 72 -30.27 36.79 1.25
C ILE A 72 -28.82 36.38 0.97
N LYS A 73 -28.57 35.06 0.98
CA LYS A 73 -27.29 34.47 0.56
C LYS A 73 -27.55 33.15 -0.15
N GLY A 74 -27.09 33.00 -1.38
CA GLY A 74 -27.33 31.81 -2.18
C GLY A 74 -28.79 31.62 -2.60
N ARG A 75 -29.30 30.38 -2.52
CA ARG A 75 -30.67 30.02 -2.92
C ARG A 75 -31.64 30.14 -1.74
N ILE A 76 -32.73 30.87 -1.91
CA ILE A 76 -33.77 31.00 -0.89
C ILE A 76 -34.68 29.78 -0.90
N GLU A 77 -34.90 29.19 0.25
CA GLU A 77 -35.91 28.15 0.51
C GLU A 77 -37.24 28.82 0.85
N PHE A 78 -37.97 29.32 -0.17
CA PHE A 78 -39.17 30.11 -0.02
C PHE A 78 -40.22 29.46 0.89
N ALA A 79 -40.49 28.15 0.68
CA ALA A 79 -41.50 27.46 1.47
C ALA A 79 -41.17 27.47 2.99
N LYS A 80 -39.91 27.29 3.35
CA LYS A 80 -39.44 27.31 4.74
C LYS A 80 -39.43 28.74 5.29
N THR A 81 -39.03 29.71 4.48
CA THR A 81 -38.98 31.13 4.85
C THR A 81 -40.35 31.67 5.18
N ILE A 82 -41.36 31.36 4.35
CA ILE A 82 -42.75 31.84 4.54
C ILE A 82 -43.39 31.11 5.74
N ARG A 83 -43.32 29.80 5.80
CA ARG A 83 -43.88 29.00 6.93
C ARG A 83 -43.33 29.41 8.30
N GLY A 84 -42.07 29.82 8.36
CA GLY A 84 -41.41 30.27 9.59
C GLY A 84 -41.59 31.76 9.88
N PHE A 85 -42.36 32.49 9.08
CA PHE A 85 -42.56 33.95 9.22
C PHE A 85 -41.25 34.76 9.27
N HIS A 86 -40.18 34.23 8.68
CA HIS A 86 -38.83 34.80 8.81
C HIS A 86 -38.71 36.16 8.11
N LEU A 87 -39.48 36.38 7.03
CA LEU A 87 -39.51 37.67 6.33
C LEU A 87 -39.93 38.85 7.22
N ASN A 88 -40.82 38.64 8.19
CA ASN A 88 -41.24 39.66 9.13
C ASN A 88 -40.10 40.20 10.02
N HIS A 89 -39.02 39.44 10.10
CA HIS A 89 -37.81 39.75 10.84
C HIS A 89 -36.60 40.06 9.94
N GLY A 90 -36.84 40.33 8.64
CA GLY A 90 -35.76 40.55 7.67
C GLY A 90 -34.81 39.38 7.46
N LYS A 91 -35.29 38.15 7.71
CA LYS A 91 -34.50 36.91 7.60
C LYS A 91 -35.03 36.00 6.48
N THR A 92 -34.17 35.20 5.90
CA THR A 92 -34.53 34.12 4.96
C THR A 92 -33.91 32.80 5.37
N VAL A 93 -34.59 31.72 5.05
CA VAL A 93 -33.95 30.39 5.03
C VAL A 93 -33.22 30.27 3.71
N SER A 94 -31.92 30.30 3.76
CA SER A 94 -31.07 30.31 2.56
C SER A 94 -30.15 29.08 2.55
N THR A 95 -30.03 28.47 1.37
CA THR A 95 -29.08 27.41 1.09
C THR A 95 -27.92 28.00 0.31
N PHE A 96 -26.72 27.88 0.85
CA PHE A 96 -25.49 28.39 0.24
C PHE A 96 -24.31 27.45 0.51
N ASP A 97 -23.37 27.44 -0.43
CA ASP A 97 -22.15 26.64 -0.30
C ASP A 97 -21.15 27.39 0.57
N MET A 98 -20.58 26.64 1.53
CA MET A 98 -19.46 27.09 2.37
C MET A 98 -18.29 26.17 2.19
N LEU A 99 -17.10 26.75 2.06
CA LEU A 99 -15.85 25.99 2.16
C LEU A 99 -15.68 25.49 3.58
N ASN A 100 -15.50 24.19 3.71
CA ASN A 100 -15.39 23.53 4.99
C ASN A 100 -14.21 22.55 4.99
N GLU A 101 -13.43 22.54 6.07
CA GLU A 101 -12.35 21.57 6.29
C GLU A 101 -12.88 20.21 6.76
N ASP A 102 -14.15 20.07 7.12
CA ASP A 102 -14.73 18.83 7.60
C ASP A 102 -15.01 17.82 6.46
N THR A 103 -14.00 17.60 5.61
CA THR A 103 -14.02 16.64 4.49
C THR A 103 -13.84 15.22 4.97
N LEU A 104 -14.24 14.24 4.14
CA LEU A 104 -14.05 12.82 4.47
C LEU A 104 -12.57 12.49 4.73
N ALA A 105 -11.65 13.03 3.94
CA ALA A 105 -10.21 12.81 4.10
C ALA A 105 -9.71 13.33 5.46
N ASN A 106 -10.10 14.55 5.83
CA ASN A 106 -9.72 15.16 7.10
C ASN A 106 -10.36 14.43 8.30
N ARG A 107 -11.61 13.99 8.17
CA ARG A 107 -12.29 13.14 9.18
C ARG A 107 -11.55 11.82 9.40
N ILE A 108 -11.10 11.16 8.31
CA ILE A 108 -10.30 9.93 8.40
C ILE A 108 -9.00 10.20 9.15
N ILE A 109 -8.27 11.26 8.79
CA ILE A 109 -7.01 11.65 9.44
C ILE A 109 -7.23 11.87 10.94
N LYS A 110 -8.21 12.70 11.32
CA LYS A 110 -8.51 12.99 12.73
C LYS A 110 -8.95 11.75 13.51
N SER A 111 -9.78 10.90 12.89
CA SER A 111 -10.25 9.67 13.52
C SER A 111 -9.11 8.66 13.72
N THR A 112 -8.16 8.60 12.76
CA THR A 112 -6.97 7.75 12.89
C THR A 112 -6.07 8.26 14.03
N LEU A 113 -5.90 9.58 14.19
CA LEU A 113 -5.20 10.14 15.36
C LEU A 113 -5.88 9.73 16.67
N ALA A 114 -7.22 9.84 16.75
CA ALA A 114 -7.97 9.45 17.93
C ALA A 114 -7.80 7.95 18.27
N MET A 115 -7.73 7.09 17.23
CA MET A 115 -7.45 5.67 17.40
C MET A 115 -6.00 5.44 17.85
N LEU A 116 -5.03 6.09 17.20
CA LEU A 116 -3.60 5.97 17.50
C LEU A 116 -3.28 6.34 18.96
N ILE A 117 -3.87 7.42 19.48
CA ILE A 117 -3.73 7.85 20.88
C ILE A 117 -4.14 6.77 21.86
N LYS A 118 -5.11 5.92 21.49
CA LYS A 118 -5.66 4.83 22.32
C LYS A 118 -4.93 3.50 22.14
N HIS A 119 -3.90 3.43 21.30
CA HIS A 119 -3.12 2.20 21.15
C HIS A 119 -2.28 1.91 22.40
N GLU A 120 -2.37 0.69 22.92
CA GLU A 120 -1.72 0.29 24.17
C GLU A 120 -0.19 0.39 24.11
N LYS A 121 0.42 -0.03 23.01
CA LYS A 121 1.88 -0.13 22.83
C LYS A 121 2.53 1.04 22.09
N LEU A 122 1.79 2.12 21.82
CA LEU A 122 2.37 3.28 21.14
C LEU A 122 3.34 4.02 22.08
N ASN A 123 4.49 4.40 21.53
CA ASN A 123 5.47 5.23 22.26
C ASN A 123 4.83 6.53 22.80
N SER A 124 5.21 6.93 24.02
CA SER A 124 4.61 8.08 24.72
C SER A 124 4.82 9.39 23.98
N THR A 125 6.03 9.64 23.44
CA THR A 125 6.35 10.87 22.73
C THR A 125 5.49 11.01 21.47
N ILE A 126 5.35 9.93 20.70
CA ILE A 126 4.52 9.90 19.48
C ILE A 126 3.05 10.11 19.83
N ARG A 127 2.59 9.51 20.95
CA ARG A 127 1.22 9.69 21.44
C ARG A 127 0.92 11.13 21.84
N ASP A 128 1.87 11.80 22.49
CA ASP A 128 1.67 13.18 22.94
C ASP A 128 1.71 14.16 21.75
N GLU A 129 2.55 13.92 20.76
CA GLU A 129 2.49 14.63 19.47
C GLU A 129 1.12 14.43 18.78
N ALA A 130 0.63 13.18 18.70
CA ALA A 130 -0.68 12.88 18.12
C ALA A 130 -1.83 13.59 18.86
N ARG A 131 -1.79 13.66 20.21
CA ARG A 131 -2.75 14.43 21.02
C ARG A 131 -2.71 15.92 20.69
N SER A 132 -1.51 16.48 20.53
CA SER A 132 -1.32 17.88 20.16
C SER A 132 -1.93 18.17 18.79
N LEU A 133 -1.67 17.32 17.79
CA LEU A 133 -2.23 17.44 16.45
C LEU A 133 -3.76 17.28 16.43
N TYR A 134 -4.30 16.32 17.17
CA TYR A 134 -5.73 16.12 17.31
C TYR A 134 -6.46 17.38 17.79
N ARG A 135 -5.88 18.06 18.78
CA ARG A 135 -6.42 19.32 19.33
C ARG A 135 -6.38 20.49 18.33
N LYS A 136 -5.44 20.46 17.37
CA LYS A 136 -5.30 21.49 16.32
C LYS A 136 -6.31 21.34 15.17
N LEU A 137 -7.18 20.35 15.23
CA LEU A 137 -8.21 20.05 14.23
C LEU A 137 -9.64 20.22 14.82
N PRO A 138 -10.01 21.36 15.47
CA PRO A 138 -11.27 21.48 16.20
C PRO A 138 -12.49 21.41 15.28
N GLY A 139 -12.41 21.99 14.07
CA GLY A 139 -13.50 22.07 13.10
C GLY A 139 -13.80 20.77 12.33
N ILE A 140 -13.01 19.70 12.57
CA ILE A 140 -13.17 18.44 11.87
C ILE A 140 -13.85 17.43 12.80
N SER A 141 -14.90 16.76 12.31
CA SER A 141 -15.61 15.71 13.05
C SER A 141 -14.87 14.37 13.00
N THR A 142 -15.13 13.49 13.96
CA THR A 142 -14.60 12.13 13.98
C THR A 142 -15.66 11.14 13.51
N LEU A 143 -15.19 10.03 12.89
CA LEU A 143 -16.05 8.92 12.49
C LEU A 143 -15.57 7.61 13.14
N HIS A 144 -16.49 6.64 13.19
CA HIS A 144 -16.11 5.26 13.41
C HIS A 144 -15.53 4.72 12.08
N LEU A 145 -14.20 4.51 12.04
CA LEU A 145 -13.51 4.12 10.82
C LEU A 145 -13.82 2.68 10.40
N THR A 146 -14.13 2.52 9.13
CA THR A 146 -14.30 1.23 8.46
C THR A 146 -13.49 1.20 7.16
N PRO A 147 -13.11 0.02 6.63
CA PRO A 147 -12.41 -0.09 5.36
C PRO A 147 -13.13 0.61 4.19
N GLN A 148 -14.47 0.69 4.22
CA GLN A 148 -15.29 1.32 3.19
C GLN A 148 -15.01 2.82 3.05
N HIS A 149 -14.71 3.54 4.14
CA HIS A 149 -14.39 4.97 4.09
C HIS A 149 -13.18 5.27 3.19
N PHE A 150 -12.23 4.34 3.09
CA PHE A 150 -11.05 4.51 2.24
C PHE A 150 -11.33 4.26 0.75
N SER A 151 -12.36 3.50 0.39
CA SER A 151 -12.74 3.27 -1.00
C SER A 151 -13.42 4.48 -1.64
N TYR A 152 -14.12 5.30 -0.86
CA TYR A 152 -14.78 6.52 -1.35
C TYR A 152 -13.80 7.65 -1.70
N LEU A 153 -12.54 7.57 -1.27
CA LEU A 153 -11.51 8.58 -1.55
C LEU A 153 -10.84 8.44 -2.92
N ASN A 154 -11.13 7.41 -3.69
CA ASN A 154 -10.44 7.12 -4.96
C ASN A 154 -10.75 8.11 -6.10
N GLY A 155 -11.67 9.05 -5.93
CA GLY A 155 -12.09 10.04 -6.94
C GLY A 155 -11.76 11.51 -6.61
N GLY A 156 -11.17 11.81 -5.46
CA GLY A 156 -10.97 13.19 -4.99
C GLY A 156 -9.77 13.90 -5.63
N LYS A 157 -9.79 15.25 -5.59
CA LYS A 157 -8.70 16.16 -6.02
C LYS A 157 -7.46 16.10 -5.11
N ASN A 158 -7.34 15.05 -4.28
CA ASN A 158 -6.30 14.93 -3.26
C ASN A 158 -4.90 14.95 -3.88
N THR A 159 -4.05 15.81 -3.37
CA THR A 159 -2.64 15.85 -3.75
C THR A 159 -1.97 14.51 -3.45
N ARG A 160 -0.87 14.19 -4.15
CA ARG A 160 -0.08 12.98 -3.91
C ARG A 160 0.27 12.80 -2.43
N TYR A 161 0.54 13.90 -1.74
CA TYR A 161 0.89 13.89 -0.32
C TYR A 161 -0.29 13.48 0.58
N TYR A 162 -1.52 13.96 0.28
CA TYR A 162 -2.73 13.48 0.97
C TYR A 162 -2.92 11.98 0.80
N LYS A 163 -2.77 11.48 -0.42
CA LYS A 163 -2.88 10.04 -0.71
C LYS A 163 -1.89 9.22 0.11
N PHE A 164 -0.66 9.72 0.29
CA PHE A 164 0.32 9.10 1.18
C PHE A 164 -0.17 9.03 2.63
N VAL A 165 -0.57 10.16 3.21
CA VAL A 165 -1.07 10.22 4.60
C VAL A 165 -2.28 9.30 4.78
N ILE A 166 -3.22 9.29 3.83
CA ILE A 166 -4.37 8.39 3.84
C ILE A 166 -3.96 6.92 3.75
N SER A 167 -2.92 6.58 2.98
CA SER A 167 -2.40 5.20 2.92
C SER A 167 -1.84 4.74 4.26
N VAL A 168 -1.14 5.63 4.97
CA VAL A 168 -0.68 5.38 6.35
C VAL A 168 -1.88 5.19 7.29
N CYS A 169 -2.89 6.06 7.21
CA CYS A 169 -4.13 5.91 7.98
C CYS A 169 -4.81 4.57 7.72
N LYS A 170 -4.99 4.20 6.45
CA LYS A 170 -5.60 2.95 6.03
C LYS A 170 -4.86 1.75 6.61
N PHE A 171 -3.54 1.76 6.57
CA PHE A 171 -2.73 0.68 7.10
C PHE A 171 -2.86 0.56 8.63
N ILE A 172 -2.79 1.68 9.36
CA ILE A 172 -3.00 1.70 10.82
C ILE A 172 -4.38 1.14 11.16
N VAL A 173 -5.44 1.61 10.49
CA VAL A 173 -6.83 1.21 10.77
C VAL A 173 -7.05 -0.27 10.49
N ASN A 174 -6.58 -0.77 9.36
CA ASN A 174 -6.77 -2.17 8.96
C ASN A 174 -6.02 -3.14 9.88
N ASN A 175 -4.91 -2.70 10.49
CA ASN A 175 -4.11 -3.52 11.39
C ASN A 175 -4.37 -3.21 12.88
N SER A 176 -5.41 -2.43 13.20
CA SER A 176 -5.83 -2.14 14.55
C SER A 176 -7.02 -3.03 14.96
N ILE A 177 -6.85 -3.80 16.02
CA ILE A 177 -7.89 -4.67 16.59
C ILE A 177 -8.28 -4.16 17.99
N PRO A 178 -9.48 -4.47 18.50
CA PRO A 178 -9.85 -4.14 19.88
C PRO A 178 -8.81 -4.66 20.89
N GLY A 179 -8.38 -3.80 21.78
CA GLY A 179 -7.43 -4.12 22.85
C GLY A 179 -8.09 -4.86 24.02
N GLN A 180 -7.30 -5.21 25.04
CA GLN A 180 -7.80 -5.84 26.25
C GLN A 180 -8.64 -4.87 27.10
N ASN A 181 -8.28 -3.59 27.09
CA ASN A 181 -9.02 -2.55 27.80
C ASN A 181 -10.12 -1.98 26.89
N LYS A 182 -11.33 -1.80 27.44
CA LYS A 182 -12.47 -1.24 26.68
C LYS A 182 -12.12 0.13 26.10
N GLY A 183 -12.26 0.25 24.77
CA GLY A 183 -11.97 1.49 24.04
C GLY A 183 -10.50 1.70 23.67
N HIS A 184 -9.62 0.74 23.98
CA HIS A 184 -8.23 0.73 23.53
C HIS A 184 -8.05 -0.18 22.31
N TYR A 185 -6.91 -0.02 21.61
CA TYR A 185 -6.54 -0.78 20.42
C TYR A 185 -5.20 -1.47 20.61
N ARG A 186 -5.05 -2.63 19.94
CA ARG A 186 -3.78 -3.33 19.74
C ARG A 186 -3.46 -3.34 18.26
N PHE A 187 -2.19 -3.15 17.93
CA PHE A 187 -1.71 -3.32 16.59
C PHE A 187 -1.51 -4.81 16.30
N TYR A 188 -2.05 -5.28 15.18
CA TYR A 188 -1.86 -6.65 14.74
C TYR A 188 -0.40 -6.86 14.36
N ASP A 189 0.15 -8.02 14.70
CA ASP A 189 1.51 -8.39 14.36
C ASP A 189 1.59 -8.74 12.86
N PHE A 190 1.65 -7.69 12.05
CA PHE A 190 1.64 -7.76 10.58
C PHE A 190 2.78 -8.63 10.05
N GLU A 191 3.94 -8.58 10.70
CA GLU A 191 5.16 -9.29 10.30
C GLU A 191 4.98 -10.82 10.35
N ARG A 192 4.08 -11.31 11.21
CA ARG A 192 3.76 -12.74 11.34
C ARG A 192 2.70 -13.23 10.37
N ASN A 193 2.05 -12.34 9.65
CA ASN A 193 1.04 -12.71 8.66
C ASN A 193 1.69 -12.95 7.30
N GLU A 194 1.96 -14.21 6.97
CA GLU A 194 2.59 -14.58 5.69
C GLU A 194 1.84 -14.07 4.46
N LYS A 195 0.51 -14.05 4.50
CA LYS A 195 -0.29 -13.58 3.37
C LYS A 195 -0.12 -12.07 3.14
N GLU A 196 -0.15 -11.28 4.20
CA GLU A 196 0.03 -9.83 4.13
C GLU A 196 1.48 -9.47 3.73
N MET A 197 2.45 -10.18 4.29
CA MET A 197 3.87 -10.01 3.93
C MET A 197 4.15 -10.44 2.50
N SER A 198 3.53 -11.52 2.01
CA SER A 198 3.64 -11.94 0.61
C SER A 198 3.12 -10.86 -0.34
N LEU A 199 1.93 -10.31 -0.06
CA LEU A 199 1.36 -9.25 -0.87
C LEU A 199 2.22 -7.97 -0.82
N LEU A 200 2.75 -7.62 0.35
CA LEU A 200 3.67 -6.50 0.50
C LEU A 200 4.94 -6.71 -0.34
N TYR A 201 5.55 -7.89 -0.24
CA TYR A 201 6.78 -8.22 -0.95
C TYR A 201 6.61 -8.16 -2.48
N GLN A 202 5.53 -8.75 -3.01
CA GLN A 202 5.18 -8.68 -4.43
C GLN A 202 4.99 -7.22 -4.90
N ASN A 203 4.24 -6.42 -4.14
CA ASN A 203 4.00 -5.02 -4.50
C ASN A 203 5.26 -4.16 -4.39
N PHE A 204 6.08 -4.42 -3.38
CA PHE A 204 7.37 -3.77 -3.23
C PHE A 204 8.29 -4.02 -4.42
N LEU A 205 8.51 -5.28 -4.80
CA LEU A 205 9.37 -5.64 -5.92
C LEU A 205 8.85 -5.08 -7.24
N TYR A 206 7.54 -5.12 -7.47
CA TYR A 206 6.94 -4.53 -8.66
C TYR A 206 7.23 -3.02 -8.76
N GLU A 207 6.95 -2.28 -7.69
CA GLU A 207 7.17 -0.84 -7.68
C GLU A 207 8.66 -0.48 -7.67
N PHE A 208 9.51 -1.33 -7.10
CA PHE A 208 10.96 -1.21 -7.20
C PHE A 208 11.40 -1.31 -8.67
N CYS A 209 11.04 -2.37 -9.36
CA CYS A 209 11.39 -2.55 -10.78
C CYS A 209 10.88 -1.38 -11.64
N ARG A 210 9.63 -0.95 -11.42
CA ARG A 210 9.02 0.14 -12.18
C ARG A 210 9.73 1.49 -12.02
N ARG A 211 10.38 1.71 -10.87
CA ARG A 211 11.00 3.00 -10.54
C ARG A 211 12.50 3.03 -10.72
N GLU A 212 13.14 1.95 -10.30
CA GLU A 212 14.60 1.87 -10.27
C GLU A 212 15.18 1.33 -11.59
N LEU A 213 14.33 0.76 -12.46
CA LEU A 213 14.71 0.28 -13.79
C LEU A 213 14.01 1.07 -14.90
N PRO A 214 14.29 2.37 -15.06
CA PRO A 214 13.57 3.23 -16.02
C PRO A 214 13.81 2.88 -17.50
N SER A 215 14.85 2.12 -17.79
CA SER A 215 15.20 1.67 -19.16
C SER A 215 14.34 0.51 -19.67
N VAL A 216 13.52 -0.09 -18.82
CA VAL A 216 12.68 -1.23 -19.18
C VAL A 216 11.21 -0.98 -18.83
N ASN A 217 10.31 -1.71 -19.50
CA ASN A 217 8.89 -1.61 -19.23
C ASN A 217 8.47 -2.69 -18.21
N THR A 218 7.99 -2.27 -17.04
CA THR A 218 7.52 -3.16 -15.97
C THR A 218 6.00 -3.14 -15.89
N THR A 219 5.37 -4.31 -16.01
CA THR A 219 3.91 -4.48 -16.04
C THR A 219 3.47 -5.72 -15.25
N ARG A 220 2.14 -5.87 -15.07
CA ARG A 220 1.47 -7.07 -14.53
C ARG A 220 0.39 -7.50 -15.52
N PRO A 221 0.76 -8.13 -16.64
CA PRO A 221 -0.20 -8.52 -17.64
C PRO A 221 -1.04 -9.73 -17.18
N HIS A 222 -2.30 -9.74 -17.62
CA HIS A 222 -3.08 -10.97 -17.64
C HIS A 222 -2.70 -11.77 -18.88
N LEU A 223 -2.11 -12.95 -18.67
CA LEU A 223 -1.79 -13.88 -19.74
C LEU A 223 -3.04 -14.68 -20.10
N LYS A 224 -3.19 -14.95 -21.38
CA LYS A 224 -4.27 -15.81 -21.88
C LYS A 224 -3.77 -17.25 -22.03
N TRP A 225 -4.62 -18.21 -21.68
CA TRP A 225 -4.40 -19.59 -22.03
C TRP A 225 -4.40 -19.73 -23.54
N ASP A 226 -3.44 -20.47 -24.09
CA ASP A 226 -3.52 -20.94 -25.48
C ASP A 226 -4.43 -22.18 -25.50
N ALA A 227 -5.72 -21.95 -25.49
CA ALA A 227 -6.72 -22.99 -25.32
C ALA A 227 -7.90 -22.80 -26.26
N SER A 228 -8.42 -23.92 -26.75
CA SER A 228 -9.70 -24.03 -27.45
C SER A 228 -10.64 -24.94 -26.67
N SER A 229 -11.93 -24.63 -26.66
CA SER A 229 -12.91 -25.54 -26.06
C SER A 229 -13.18 -26.71 -26.99
N ILE A 230 -13.09 -27.92 -26.47
CA ILE A 230 -13.45 -29.17 -27.17
C ILE A 230 -14.92 -29.50 -26.91
N SER A 231 -15.47 -29.01 -25.82
CA SER A 231 -16.90 -29.08 -25.48
C SER A 231 -17.50 -27.67 -25.57
N ASP A 232 -18.81 -27.56 -25.72
CA ASP A 232 -19.51 -26.26 -25.82
C ASP A 232 -19.42 -25.38 -24.56
N GLN A 233 -18.48 -25.66 -23.67
CA GLN A 233 -18.27 -24.90 -22.45
C GLN A 233 -17.40 -23.66 -22.68
N SER A 234 -17.71 -22.62 -21.95
CA SER A 234 -17.00 -21.34 -22.03
C SER A 234 -15.55 -21.41 -21.49
N LEU A 235 -14.60 -20.87 -22.24
CA LEU A 235 -13.22 -20.66 -21.78
C LEU A 235 -13.13 -19.72 -20.57
N SER A 236 -14.23 -19.00 -20.23
CA SER A 236 -14.27 -18.11 -19.05
C SER A 236 -14.15 -18.85 -17.71
N LEU A 237 -14.32 -20.17 -17.71
CA LEU A 237 -14.12 -21.03 -16.53
C LEU A 237 -12.64 -21.29 -16.23
N LEU A 238 -11.74 -21.05 -17.20
CA LEU A 238 -10.31 -21.18 -16.96
C LEU A 238 -9.83 -20.06 -16.01
N PRO A 239 -8.96 -20.40 -15.04
CA PRO A 239 -8.44 -19.42 -14.11
C PRO A 239 -7.62 -18.35 -14.85
N ARG A 240 -7.67 -17.11 -14.35
CA ARG A 240 -6.83 -16.04 -14.88
C ARG A 240 -5.39 -16.30 -14.52
N MET A 241 -4.48 -16.09 -15.47
CA MET A 241 -3.04 -16.05 -15.23
C MET A 241 -2.60 -14.60 -15.13
N GLU A 242 -2.16 -14.20 -13.96
CA GLU A 242 -1.61 -12.88 -13.70
C GLU A 242 -0.20 -13.03 -13.16
N THR A 243 0.77 -12.38 -13.81
CA THR A 243 2.15 -12.41 -13.35
C THR A 243 2.35 -11.41 -12.23
N ASP A 244 3.19 -11.72 -11.24
CA ASP A 244 3.54 -10.76 -10.19
C ASP A 244 4.27 -9.56 -10.81
N ILE A 245 5.24 -9.82 -11.71
CA ILE A 245 6.03 -8.81 -12.40
C ILE A 245 6.44 -9.35 -13.78
N THR A 246 6.23 -8.57 -14.82
CA THR A 246 6.80 -8.82 -16.14
C THR A 246 7.63 -7.62 -16.55
N ILE A 247 8.90 -7.83 -16.82
CA ILE A 247 9.85 -6.80 -17.23
C ILE A 247 10.21 -7.07 -18.70
N ARG A 248 10.01 -6.07 -19.55
CA ARG A 248 10.35 -6.15 -20.98
C ARG A 248 11.43 -5.14 -21.32
N SER A 249 12.55 -5.61 -21.82
CA SER A 249 13.59 -4.81 -22.46
C SER A 249 13.49 -4.94 -23.98
N SER A 250 14.44 -4.36 -24.74
CA SER A 250 14.54 -4.52 -26.19
C SER A 250 14.88 -5.95 -26.63
N GLU A 251 15.48 -6.75 -25.77
CA GLU A 251 16.04 -8.05 -26.12
C GLU A 251 15.45 -9.20 -25.29
N LYS A 252 14.82 -8.88 -24.17
CA LYS A 252 14.40 -9.91 -23.21
C LYS A 252 13.08 -9.59 -22.52
N ILE A 253 12.28 -10.63 -22.34
CA ILE A 253 11.13 -10.65 -21.43
C ILE A 253 11.49 -11.48 -20.20
N LEU A 254 11.46 -10.88 -19.02
CA LEU A 254 11.70 -11.54 -17.75
C LEU A 254 10.40 -11.59 -16.95
N ILE A 255 9.89 -12.79 -16.66
CA ILE A 255 8.83 -12.99 -15.69
C ILE A 255 9.46 -13.20 -14.32
N VAL A 256 9.08 -12.37 -13.36
CA VAL A 256 9.52 -12.49 -11.97
C VAL A 256 8.31 -12.90 -11.14
N ASP A 257 8.45 -14.00 -10.42
CA ASP A 257 7.46 -14.52 -9.48
C ASP A 257 8.03 -14.40 -8.07
N ALA A 258 7.43 -13.52 -7.28
CA ALA A 258 7.91 -13.12 -5.95
C ALA A 258 7.24 -13.99 -4.88
N LYS A 259 8.01 -14.76 -4.16
CA LYS A 259 7.53 -15.71 -3.15
C LYS A 259 8.02 -15.33 -1.76
N TYR A 260 7.11 -15.27 -0.81
CA TYR A 260 7.42 -15.02 0.58
C TYR A 260 7.09 -16.25 1.43
N TYR A 261 8.12 -17.00 1.83
CA TYR A 261 7.98 -18.22 2.62
C TYR A 261 8.97 -18.23 3.80
N LYS A 262 8.60 -18.98 4.85
CA LYS A 262 9.48 -19.30 5.99
C LYS A 262 10.65 -20.20 5.62
N SER A 263 10.51 -20.99 4.56
CA SER A 263 11.55 -21.86 4.03
C SER A 263 11.46 -21.90 2.51
N ILE A 264 12.60 -21.72 1.86
CA ILE A 264 12.74 -21.78 0.40
C ILE A 264 12.64 -23.22 -0.10
N PHE A 265 13.01 -24.16 0.78
CA PHE A 265 13.05 -25.58 0.45
C PHE A 265 11.91 -26.35 1.12
N SER A 266 11.33 -27.27 0.37
CA SER A 266 10.48 -28.33 0.91
C SER A 266 11.33 -29.57 1.23
N ARG A 267 11.18 -30.10 2.44
CA ARG A 267 11.85 -31.36 2.82
C ARG A 267 10.94 -32.54 2.49
N ARG A 268 11.38 -33.41 1.57
CA ARG A 268 10.76 -34.71 1.31
C ARG A 268 11.81 -35.79 1.39
N MET A 269 11.57 -36.82 2.20
CA MET A 269 12.47 -38.00 2.36
C MET A 269 13.94 -37.64 2.58
N GLY A 270 14.24 -36.63 3.40
CA GLY A 270 15.61 -36.23 3.72
C GLY A 270 16.31 -35.35 2.67
N THR A 271 15.69 -35.11 1.51
CA THR A 271 16.24 -34.22 0.48
C THR A 271 15.52 -32.86 0.48
N GLU A 272 16.30 -31.78 0.41
CA GLU A 272 15.79 -30.43 0.25
C GLU A 272 15.62 -30.09 -1.23
N LYS A 273 14.44 -29.66 -1.62
CA LYS A 273 14.13 -29.26 -3.00
C LYS A 273 13.31 -27.99 -2.98
N PHE A 274 13.47 -27.17 -4.01
CA PHE A 274 12.58 -26.02 -4.22
C PHE A 274 11.11 -26.45 -4.33
N HIS A 275 10.20 -25.58 -3.95
CA HIS A 275 8.76 -25.82 -4.08
C HIS A 275 8.38 -26.01 -5.55
N SER A 276 8.01 -27.23 -5.94
CA SER A 276 7.68 -27.56 -7.34
C SER A 276 6.54 -26.73 -7.90
N GLN A 277 5.56 -26.36 -7.07
CA GLN A 277 4.42 -25.54 -7.47
C GLN A 277 4.85 -24.16 -8.03
N ASN A 278 5.89 -23.56 -7.45
CA ASN A 278 6.39 -22.27 -7.91
C ASN A 278 7.05 -22.37 -9.29
N LEU A 279 7.81 -23.44 -9.51
CA LEU A 279 8.38 -23.73 -10.83
C LEU A 279 7.29 -24.01 -11.87
N TYR A 280 6.28 -24.80 -11.53
CA TYR A 280 5.16 -25.08 -12.44
C TYR A 280 4.37 -23.80 -12.79
N GLN A 281 4.15 -22.93 -11.82
CA GLN A 281 3.49 -21.65 -12.04
C GLN A 281 4.31 -20.78 -13.00
N LEU A 282 5.61 -20.60 -12.72
CA LEU A 282 6.51 -19.83 -13.56
C LEU A 282 6.58 -20.40 -14.99
N MET A 283 6.72 -21.73 -15.13
CA MET A 283 6.74 -22.39 -16.43
C MET A 283 5.43 -22.19 -17.20
N SER A 284 4.28 -22.22 -16.53
CA SER A 284 2.99 -21.95 -17.16
C SER A 284 2.92 -20.54 -17.74
N TYR A 285 3.47 -19.56 -17.03
CA TYR A 285 3.57 -18.20 -17.53
C TYR A 285 4.49 -18.08 -18.75
N LEU A 286 5.66 -18.71 -18.70
CA LEU A 286 6.64 -18.67 -19.80
C LEU A 286 6.08 -19.30 -21.08
N TRP A 287 5.40 -20.43 -20.99
CA TRP A 287 4.75 -21.08 -22.15
C TRP A 287 3.61 -20.26 -22.74
N SER A 288 2.92 -19.47 -21.92
CA SER A 288 1.78 -18.64 -22.37
C SER A 288 2.22 -17.33 -23.02
N LEU A 289 3.51 -16.98 -22.94
CA LEU A 289 4.03 -15.80 -23.59
C LEU A 289 4.27 -16.06 -25.09
N LYS A 290 3.91 -15.05 -25.90
CA LYS A 290 4.26 -15.01 -27.32
C LYS A 290 5.29 -13.90 -27.52
N PRO A 291 6.61 -14.26 -27.62
CA PRO A 291 7.65 -13.25 -27.82
C PRO A 291 7.52 -12.63 -29.21
N GLU A 292 7.94 -11.38 -29.33
CA GLU A 292 8.21 -10.78 -30.63
C GLU A 292 9.51 -11.36 -31.21
N SER A 293 9.73 -11.18 -32.52
CA SER A 293 10.91 -11.72 -33.17
C SER A 293 12.20 -11.17 -32.57
N GLY A 294 13.04 -12.05 -32.04
CA GLY A 294 14.32 -11.70 -31.43
C GLY A 294 14.32 -11.52 -29.91
N GLU A 295 13.16 -11.54 -29.25
CA GLU A 295 13.07 -11.48 -27.78
C GLU A 295 13.39 -12.84 -27.13
N ASN A 296 14.30 -12.86 -26.18
CA ASN A 296 14.52 -14.00 -25.30
C ASN A 296 13.53 -13.97 -24.11
N ILE A 297 13.05 -15.13 -23.71
CA ILE A 297 12.16 -15.24 -22.54
C ILE A 297 12.90 -15.93 -21.41
N GLY A 298 12.85 -15.36 -20.21
CA GLY A 298 13.40 -15.94 -19.00
C GLY A 298 12.44 -15.78 -17.82
N GLY A 299 12.72 -16.56 -16.76
CA GLY A 299 11.96 -16.53 -15.52
C GLY A 299 12.86 -16.35 -14.30
N LEU A 300 12.36 -15.70 -13.27
CA LEU A 300 13.04 -15.51 -12.01
C LEU A 300 12.08 -15.78 -10.84
N LEU A 301 12.45 -16.76 -10.00
CA LEU A 301 11.86 -16.91 -8.67
C LEU A 301 12.71 -16.16 -7.66
N ILE A 302 12.12 -15.18 -6.96
CA ILE A 302 12.83 -14.37 -5.97
C ILE A 302 12.18 -14.50 -4.60
N TYR A 303 12.99 -14.82 -3.61
CA TYR A 303 12.59 -15.09 -2.23
C TYR A 303 13.30 -14.13 -1.27
N PRO A 304 12.71 -13.76 -0.12
CA PRO A 304 13.50 -13.18 0.96
C PRO A 304 14.48 -14.23 1.50
N HIS A 305 15.68 -13.80 1.84
CA HIS A 305 16.68 -14.64 2.50
C HIS A 305 16.20 -14.97 3.92
N VAL A 306 16.16 -16.26 4.26
CA VAL A 306 15.79 -16.74 5.60
C VAL A 306 17.03 -17.32 6.30
N ASP A 307 17.51 -18.45 5.83
CA ASP A 307 18.64 -19.18 6.44
C ASP A 307 19.83 -19.32 5.50
N THR A 308 19.58 -19.34 4.19
CA THR A 308 20.58 -19.63 3.18
C THR A 308 20.44 -18.69 1.98
N ALA A 309 21.55 -18.06 1.60
CA ALA A 309 21.62 -17.31 0.35
C ALA A 309 21.59 -18.28 -0.83
N VAL A 310 20.66 -18.06 -1.75
CA VAL A 310 20.51 -18.86 -2.96
C VAL A 310 20.68 -18.00 -4.19
N LYS A 311 21.52 -18.46 -5.12
CA LYS A 311 21.65 -17.84 -6.44
C LYS A 311 21.98 -18.95 -7.44
N HIS A 312 20.95 -19.46 -8.11
CA HIS A 312 21.07 -20.53 -9.09
C HIS A 312 20.45 -20.12 -10.42
N ARG A 313 21.02 -20.62 -11.50
CA ARG A 313 20.49 -20.49 -12.87
C ARG A 313 20.38 -21.86 -13.49
N TYR A 314 19.27 -22.10 -14.15
CA TYR A 314 18.98 -23.35 -14.85
C TYR A 314 18.48 -23.04 -16.26
N LYS A 315 18.73 -23.96 -17.18
CA LYS A 315 18.04 -23.96 -18.46
C LYS A 315 17.00 -25.07 -18.46
N ILE A 316 15.71 -24.70 -18.45
CA ILE A 316 14.59 -25.65 -18.35
C ILE A 316 13.70 -25.47 -19.58
N ASN A 317 13.56 -26.52 -20.39
CA ASN A 317 12.76 -26.49 -21.62
C ASN A 317 13.11 -25.30 -22.55
N GLY A 318 14.39 -24.92 -22.61
CA GLY A 318 14.87 -23.83 -23.43
C GLY A 318 14.84 -22.44 -22.76
N PHE A 319 14.11 -22.28 -21.65
CA PHE A 319 14.06 -21.02 -20.90
C PHE A 319 15.18 -20.91 -19.88
N ASP A 320 15.72 -19.69 -19.72
CA ASP A 320 16.64 -19.36 -18.64
C ASP A 320 15.83 -19.07 -17.36
N ILE A 321 16.04 -19.88 -16.32
CA ILE A 321 15.34 -19.79 -15.04
C ILE A 321 16.31 -19.44 -13.93
N GLY A 322 16.08 -18.32 -13.26
CA GLY A 322 16.79 -17.90 -12.06
C GLY A 322 16.02 -18.26 -10.79
N LEU A 323 16.75 -18.67 -9.76
CA LEU A 323 16.26 -18.78 -8.39
C LEU A 323 17.22 -18.03 -7.48
N CYS A 324 16.75 -16.98 -6.82
CA CYS A 324 17.59 -16.18 -5.94
C CYS A 324 16.86 -15.74 -4.68
N THR A 325 17.66 -15.34 -3.71
CA THR A 325 17.20 -14.72 -2.47
C THR A 325 17.72 -13.29 -2.40
N VAL A 326 16.98 -12.43 -1.69
CA VAL A 326 17.41 -11.09 -1.31
C VAL A 326 17.42 -10.95 0.21
N ASN A 327 18.50 -10.42 0.77
CA ASN A 327 18.64 -10.26 2.21
C ASN A 327 17.92 -8.99 2.68
N LEU A 328 16.68 -9.12 3.13
CA LEU A 328 15.89 -8.02 3.69
C LEU A 328 16.29 -7.64 5.13
N GLY A 329 17.24 -8.34 5.73
CA GLY A 329 17.74 -8.08 7.08
C GLY A 329 18.87 -7.02 7.16
N GLN A 330 19.45 -6.66 6.02
CA GLN A 330 20.56 -5.71 5.95
C GLN A 330 20.09 -4.25 5.84
N GLU A 331 21.04 -3.31 5.84
CA GLU A 331 20.73 -1.89 5.67
C GLU A 331 20.09 -1.61 4.30
N TRP A 332 19.15 -0.66 4.25
CA TRP A 332 18.36 -0.40 3.05
C TRP A 332 19.19 -0.12 1.77
N PRO A 333 20.29 0.68 1.81
CA PRO A 333 21.13 0.89 0.63
C PRO A 333 21.72 -0.41 0.06
N CYS A 334 22.04 -1.38 0.92
CA CYS A 334 22.55 -2.69 0.51
C CYS A 334 21.46 -3.52 -0.16
N ILE A 335 20.23 -3.52 0.39
CA ILE A 335 19.06 -4.16 -0.24
C ILE A 335 18.80 -3.57 -1.62
N HIS A 336 18.83 -2.24 -1.71
CA HIS A 336 18.60 -1.52 -2.96
C HIS A 336 19.63 -1.95 -4.04
N GLN A 337 20.92 -1.97 -3.68
CA GLN A 337 21.98 -2.37 -4.61
C GLN A 337 21.89 -3.84 -5.00
N GLU A 338 21.64 -4.74 -4.02
CA GLU A 338 21.47 -6.18 -4.27
C GLU A 338 20.33 -6.45 -5.27
N LEU A 339 19.20 -5.75 -5.14
CA LEU A 339 18.10 -5.87 -6.09
C LEU A 339 18.48 -5.35 -7.49
N LEU A 340 19.18 -4.21 -7.58
CA LEU A 340 19.67 -3.71 -8.87
C LEU A 340 20.61 -4.70 -9.54
N ASP A 341 21.50 -5.32 -8.78
CA ASP A 341 22.46 -6.33 -9.29
C ASP A 341 21.73 -7.59 -9.76
N ILE A 342 20.75 -8.07 -8.99
CA ILE A 342 19.91 -9.22 -9.38
C ILE A 342 19.19 -8.92 -10.71
N PHE A 343 18.42 -7.85 -10.78
CA PHE A 343 17.67 -7.55 -12.00
C PHE A 343 18.58 -7.21 -13.18
N GLY A 344 19.70 -6.50 -12.94
CA GLY A 344 20.70 -6.19 -13.98
C GLY A 344 21.34 -7.44 -14.57
N GLU A 345 21.54 -8.50 -13.79
CA GLU A 345 22.09 -9.77 -14.26
C GLU A 345 21.08 -10.57 -15.09
N TYR A 346 19.82 -10.62 -14.65
CA TYR A 346 18.80 -11.42 -15.34
C TYR A 346 18.16 -10.70 -16.55
N LEU A 347 18.38 -9.40 -16.74
CA LEU A 347 17.93 -8.65 -17.90
C LEU A 347 18.96 -8.60 -19.03
N LYS A 348 20.18 -9.00 -18.77
CA LYS A 348 21.21 -9.31 -19.78
C LYS A 348 20.97 -10.72 -20.33
#